data_7d2e7525c3b39f218cf49c9223fbfd73
#
_entry.id   7d2e7525c3b39f218cf49c9223fbfd73
#
_cell.length_a   1.000
_cell.length_b   1.000
_cell.length_c   1.000
_cell.angle_alpha   90.00
_cell.angle_beta   90.00
_cell.angle_gamma   90.00
#
_symmetry.space_group_name_H-M   'P 1'
#
loop_
_entity.id
_entity.type
_entity.pdbx_description
1 polymer ?
#
loop_
_entity_poly.entity_id
_entity_poly.type
_entity_poly.pdbx_seq_one_letter_code
_entity_poly.pdbx_strand_id
1 'polypeptide(L)'
;KTEHWKLIDKKSRESFEYFINSFKKNIEIFDTPSYFKDIHKYHQIIHETDLANNFSVYFKKFKKKLSKYMQDAITKGNKHSAKEYAEAIDFMKRGYESYEEVFEDYHGVLSPASPGVAPKGLKSTGTAEFNKVWSYLGTPCISLPLLEGENNLPLGVQLIGNKYDD
;
A
#
# COMPACT_ATOMS: atom_id res chain seq x y z
N LYS A 1 4.03 -6.46 -11.75
CA LYS A 1 4.85 -5.38 -11.13
C LYS A 1 4.05 -4.09 -11.14
N THR A 2 4.00 -3.37 -10.02
CA THR A 2 3.38 -2.04 -9.92
C THR A 2 4.33 -0.97 -10.45
N GLU A 3 3.82 0.22 -10.75
CA GLU A 3 4.66 1.37 -11.11
C GLU A 3 5.64 1.78 -9.99
N HIS A 4 5.36 1.37 -8.74
CA HIS A 4 6.22 1.61 -7.57
C HIS A 4 7.44 0.69 -7.51
N TRP A 5 7.54 -0.30 -8.39
CA TRP A 5 8.72 -1.17 -8.49
C TRP A 5 10.03 -0.40 -8.62
N LYS A 6 10.00 0.76 -9.28
CA LYS A 6 11.15 1.68 -9.41
C LYS A 6 11.63 2.28 -8.08
N LEU A 7 10.80 2.27 -7.02
CA LEU A 7 11.15 2.81 -5.71
C LEU A 7 11.99 1.84 -4.88
N ILE A 8 12.07 0.57 -5.27
CA ILE A 8 12.84 -0.44 -4.55
C ILE A 8 14.32 -0.12 -4.70
N ASP A 9 15.05 -0.07 -3.57
CA ASP A 9 16.50 0.06 -3.60
C ASP A 9 17.17 -1.15 -4.28
N LYS A 10 18.42 -0.97 -4.71
CA LYS A 10 19.11 -1.97 -5.52
C LYS A 10 19.24 -3.30 -4.81
N LYS A 11 19.70 -3.31 -3.55
CA LYS A 11 19.94 -4.53 -2.78
C LYS A 11 18.64 -5.29 -2.50
N SER A 12 17.60 -4.57 -2.11
CA SER A 12 16.27 -5.14 -1.87
C SER A 12 15.66 -5.72 -3.15
N ARG A 13 15.86 -5.07 -4.29
CA ARG A 13 15.44 -5.58 -5.59
C ARG A 13 16.16 -6.89 -5.94
N GLU A 14 17.48 -6.93 -5.81
CA GLU A 14 18.28 -8.14 -6.05
C GLU A 14 17.82 -9.30 -5.18
N SER A 15 17.58 -9.06 -3.88
CA SER A 15 17.08 -10.08 -2.96
C SER A 15 15.69 -10.58 -3.33
N PHE A 16 14.78 -9.68 -3.73
CA PHE A 16 13.44 -10.05 -4.16
C PHE A 16 13.45 -10.83 -5.48
N GLU A 17 14.24 -10.40 -6.46
CA GLU A 17 14.40 -11.09 -7.73
C GLU A 17 15.03 -12.48 -7.56
N TYR A 18 16.01 -12.61 -6.67
CA TYR A 18 16.58 -13.92 -6.30
C TYR A 18 15.51 -14.85 -5.71
N PHE A 19 14.68 -14.34 -4.79
CA PHE A 19 13.58 -15.10 -4.20
C PHE A 19 12.59 -15.58 -5.28
N ILE A 20 12.11 -14.68 -6.15
CA ILE A 20 11.19 -15.02 -7.23
C ILE A 20 11.80 -16.10 -8.15
N ASN A 21 13.05 -15.94 -8.53
CA ASN A 21 13.74 -16.90 -9.40
C ASN A 21 13.93 -18.28 -8.76
N SER A 22 14.08 -18.35 -7.43
CA SER A 22 14.16 -19.62 -6.69
C SER A 22 12.87 -20.42 -6.74
N PHE A 23 11.73 -19.76 -6.91
CA PHE A 23 10.39 -20.36 -6.98
C PHE A 23 9.70 -20.21 -8.34
N LYS A 24 10.48 -19.97 -9.41
CA LYS A 24 9.95 -19.66 -10.75
C LYS A 24 8.95 -20.66 -11.34
N LYS A 25 8.90 -21.90 -10.84
CA LYS A 25 7.92 -22.92 -11.26
C LYS A 25 6.52 -22.66 -10.68
N ASN A 26 6.44 -21.88 -9.60
CA ASN A 26 5.24 -21.60 -8.83
C ASN A 26 4.84 -20.12 -8.86
N ILE A 27 5.69 -19.28 -9.45
CA ILE A 27 5.49 -17.81 -9.47
C ILE A 27 5.51 -17.33 -10.91
N GLU A 28 4.44 -16.66 -11.29
CA GLU A 28 4.34 -15.92 -12.54
C GLU A 28 4.47 -14.42 -12.29
N ILE A 29 5.18 -13.73 -13.18
CA ILE A 29 5.36 -12.28 -13.08
C ILE A 29 4.36 -11.63 -14.02
N PHE A 30 3.48 -10.80 -13.47
CA PHE A 30 2.57 -9.98 -14.27
C PHE A 30 2.70 -8.49 -13.92
N ASP A 31 2.36 -7.64 -14.86
CA ASP A 31 2.24 -6.20 -14.62
C ASP A 31 0.82 -5.88 -14.16
N THR A 32 0.71 -5.00 -13.17
CA THR A 32 -0.61 -4.58 -12.70
C THR A 32 -1.38 -3.84 -13.78
N PRO A 33 -2.72 -4.01 -13.84
CA PRO A 33 -3.57 -3.29 -14.78
C PRO A 33 -3.39 -1.76 -14.69
N SER A 34 -3.62 -1.07 -15.79
CA SER A 34 -3.37 0.38 -15.90
C SER A 34 -4.13 1.22 -14.88
N TYR A 35 -5.31 0.79 -14.45
CA TYR A 35 -6.11 1.50 -13.44
C TYR A 35 -5.44 1.53 -12.06
N PHE A 36 -4.49 0.64 -11.77
CA PHE A 36 -3.71 0.69 -10.52
C PHE A 36 -2.96 2.01 -10.32
N LYS A 37 -2.65 2.73 -11.40
CA LYS A 37 -1.98 4.05 -11.33
C LYS A 37 -2.79 5.08 -10.55
N ASP A 38 -4.11 5.00 -10.62
CA ASP A 38 -5.00 5.96 -9.96
C ASP A 38 -5.34 5.57 -8.51
N ILE A 39 -5.02 4.34 -8.08
CA ILE A 39 -5.31 3.86 -6.73
C ILE A 39 -4.73 4.79 -5.66
N HIS A 40 -3.49 5.25 -5.81
CA HIS A 40 -2.85 6.12 -4.83
C HIS A 40 -3.59 7.45 -4.66
N LYS A 41 -4.09 8.03 -5.74
CA LYS A 41 -4.91 9.24 -5.73
C LYS A 41 -6.19 9.01 -4.94
N TYR A 42 -6.93 7.97 -5.27
CA TYR A 42 -8.21 7.68 -4.64
C TYR A 42 -8.05 7.19 -3.19
N HIS A 43 -7.03 6.39 -2.90
CA HIS A 43 -6.66 6.06 -1.53
C HIS A 43 -6.41 7.30 -0.68
N GLN A 44 -5.70 8.29 -1.23
CA GLN A 44 -5.40 9.53 -0.50
C GLN A 44 -6.67 10.33 -0.21
N ILE A 45 -7.61 10.42 -1.15
CA ILE A 45 -8.90 11.09 -0.95
C ILE A 45 -9.68 10.46 0.21
N ILE A 46 -9.84 9.13 0.20
CA ILE A 46 -10.52 8.41 1.29
C ILE A 46 -9.78 8.62 2.61
N HIS A 47 -8.48 8.37 2.64
CA HIS A 47 -7.67 8.46 3.85
C HIS A 47 -7.73 9.87 4.49
N GLU A 48 -7.56 10.94 3.70
CA GLU A 48 -7.60 12.31 4.19
C GLU A 48 -9.01 12.69 4.66
N THR A 49 -10.06 12.28 3.94
CA THR A 49 -11.46 12.54 4.30
C THR A 49 -11.84 11.82 5.59
N ASP A 50 -11.48 10.55 5.74
CA ASP A 50 -11.75 9.77 6.95
C ASP A 50 -10.98 10.31 8.15
N LEU A 51 -9.73 10.73 7.97
CA LEU A 51 -8.99 11.42 9.02
C LEU A 51 -9.66 12.73 9.44
N ALA A 52 -10.13 13.53 8.49
CA ALA A 52 -10.83 14.79 8.77
C ALA A 52 -12.12 14.54 9.55
N ASN A 53 -12.87 13.51 9.21
CA ASN A 53 -14.11 13.14 9.87
C ASN A 53 -13.85 12.58 11.28
N ASN A 54 -13.03 11.55 11.39
CA ASN A 54 -12.79 10.82 12.65
C ASN A 54 -12.04 11.65 13.69
N PHE A 55 -11.13 12.53 13.27
CA PHE A 55 -10.34 13.38 14.15
C PHE A 55 -10.83 14.84 14.26
N SER A 56 -12.03 15.15 13.75
CA SER A 56 -12.60 16.51 13.75
C SER A 56 -12.61 17.15 15.14
N VAL A 57 -13.04 16.41 16.17
CA VAL A 57 -13.11 16.90 17.56
C VAL A 57 -11.70 17.18 18.12
N TYR A 58 -10.75 16.25 17.88
CA TYR A 58 -9.37 16.40 18.34
C TYR A 58 -8.67 17.54 17.61
N PHE A 59 -8.92 17.70 16.31
CA PHE A 59 -8.36 18.80 15.52
C PHE A 59 -8.86 20.15 16.03
N LYS A 60 -10.14 20.29 16.38
CA LYS A 60 -10.68 21.53 16.95
C LYS A 60 -10.11 21.86 18.33
N LYS A 61 -10.00 20.86 19.22
CA LYS A 61 -9.59 21.09 20.63
C LYS A 61 -8.09 21.05 20.86
N PHE A 62 -7.36 20.24 20.07
CA PHE A 62 -5.95 19.91 20.37
C PHE A 62 -5.04 20.00 19.14
N LYS A 63 -5.37 20.84 18.17
CA LYS A 63 -4.60 20.98 16.91
C LYS A 63 -3.08 21.01 17.11
N LYS A 64 -2.61 21.80 18.07
CA LYS A 64 -1.17 21.98 18.38
C LYS A 64 -0.49 20.70 18.92
N LYS A 65 -1.25 19.71 19.39
CA LYS A 65 -0.74 18.42 19.89
C LYS A 65 -0.68 17.35 18.80
N LEU A 66 -1.30 17.59 17.66
CA LEU A 66 -1.24 16.68 16.51
C LEU A 66 0.05 16.90 15.73
N SER A 67 0.59 15.84 15.16
CA SER A 67 1.75 15.95 14.25
C SER A 67 1.42 16.84 13.05
N LYS A 68 2.43 17.43 12.43
CA LYS A 68 2.26 18.26 11.22
C LYS A 68 1.56 17.46 10.11
N TYR A 69 1.95 16.19 9.92
CA TYR A 69 1.29 15.29 8.97
C TYR A 69 -0.22 15.20 9.20
N MET A 70 -0.64 14.92 10.45
CA MET A 70 -2.06 14.83 10.80
C MET A 70 -2.81 16.14 10.55
N GLN A 71 -2.20 17.28 10.91
CA GLN A 71 -2.82 18.59 10.68
C GLN A 71 -3.03 18.86 9.19
N ASP A 72 -2.05 18.52 8.36
CA ASP A 72 -2.10 18.74 6.91
C ASP A 72 -3.10 17.78 6.25
N ALA A 73 -3.09 16.50 6.62
CA ALA A 73 -4.04 15.51 6.10
C ALA A 73 -5.50 15.88 6.44
N ILE A 74 -5.79 16.25 7.70
CA ILE A 74 -7.13 16.69 8.11
C ILE A 74 -7.54 17.98 7.37
N THR A 75 -6.59 18.91 7.17
CA THR A 75 -6.87 20.16 6.46
C THR A 75 -7.21 19.91 4.99
N LYS A 76 -6.54 18.96 4.34
CA LYS A 76 -6.84 18.53 2.97
C LYS A 76 -8.16 17.76 2.90
N GLY A 77 -8.37 16.82 3.83
CA GLY A 77 -9.60 16.03 3.89
C GLY A 77 -10.88 16.87 4.01
N ASN A 78 -10.80 17.99 4.74
CA ASN A 78 -11.92 18.95 4.80
C ASN A 78 -12.19 19.70 3.48
N LYS A 79 -11.32 19.59 2.48
CA LYS A 79 -11.49 20.22 1.16
C LYS A 79 -12.03 19.27 0.11
N HIS A 80 -11.93 17.97 0.33
CA HIS A 80 -12.51 16.99 -0.58
C HIS A 80 -14.02 17.09 -0.57
N SER A 81 -14.61 17.09 -1.77
CA SER A 81 -16.06 17.10 -1.93
C SER A 81 -16.66 15.71 -1.69
N ALA A 82 -17.95 15.67 -1.35
CA ALA A 82 -18.70 14.41 -1.28
C ALA A 82 -18.66 13.63 -2.61
N LYS A 83 -18.60 14.34 -3.75
CA LYS A 83 -18.48 13.72 -5.07
C LYS A 83 -17.15 13.01 -5.24
N GLU A 84 -16.02 13.65 -4.91
CA GLU A 84 -14.68 13.04 -4.99
C GLU A 84 -14.58 11.82 -4.09
N TYR A 85 -15.14 11.89 -2.88
CA TYR A 85 -15.15 10.74 -1.96
C TYR A 85 -16.00 9.58 -2.52
N ALA A 86 -17.20 9.87 -3.06
CA ALA A 86 -18.04 8.85 -3.67
C ALA A 86 -17.38 8.20 -4.90
N GLU A 87 -16.74 8.99 -5.76
CA GLU A 87 -15.96 8.49 -6.89
C GLU A 87 -14.81 7.58 -6.44
N ALA A 88 -14.11 7.94 -5.34
CA ALA A 88 -13.03 7.13 -4.78
C ALA A 88 -13.54 5.79 -4.23
N ILE A 89 -14.69 5.77 -3.56
CA ILE A 89 -15.33 4.53 -3.08
C ILE A 89 -15.80 3.64 -4.25
N ASP A 90 -16.39 4.24 -5.28
CA ASP A 90 -16.83 3.50 -6.46
C ASP A 90 -15.63 2.89 -7.24
N PHE A 91 -14.56 3.67 -7.39
CA PHE A 91 -13.33 3.19 -7.99
C PHE A 91 -12.70 2.03 -7.19
N MET A 92 -12.78 2.07 -5.85
CA MET A 92 -12.31 0.99 -4.99
C MET A 92 -13.04 -0.33 -5.26
N LYS A 93 -14.38 -0.28 -5.38
CA LYS A 93 -15.20 -1.46 -5.65
C LYS A 93 -14.85 -2.09 -6.99
N ARG A 94 -14.84 -1.30 -8.06
CA ARG A 94 -14.47 -1.77 -9.40
C ARG A 94 -13.02 -2.26 -9.47
N GLY A 95 -12.12 -1.60 -8.75
CA GLY A 95 -10.72 -2.02 -8.65
C GLY A 95 -10.58 -3.38 -8.00
N TYR A 96 -11.38 -3.66 -6.97
CA TYR A 96 -11.40 -4.97 -6.35
C TYR A 96 -11.99 -6.04 -7.28
N GLU A 97 -13.14 -5.78 -7.92
CA GLU A 97 -13.76 -6.70 -8.88
C GLU A 97 -12.77 -7.13 -9.97
N SER A 98 -12.02 -6.19 -10.53
CA SER A 98 -10.98 -6.51 -11.53
C SER A 98 -9.75 -7.24 -10.93
N TYR A 99 -9.49 -7.07 -9.64
CA TYR A 99 -8.41 -7.77 -8.95
C TYR A 99 -8.80 -9.19 -8.57
N GLU A 100 -10.07 -9.42 -8.26
CA GLU A 100 -10.61 -10.73 -7.89
C GLU A 100 -10.39 -11.78 -8.97
N GLU A 101 -10.43 -11.38 -10.25
CA GLU A 101 -10.15 -12.26 -11.40
C GLU A 101 -8.77 -12.95 -11.32
N VAL A 102 -7.79 -12.30 -10.64
CA VAL A 102 -6.45 -12.89 -10.43
C VAL A 102 -6.52 -14.18 -9.62
N PHE A 103 -7.50 -14.32 -8.72
CA PHE A 103 -7.65 -15.51 -7.88
C PHE A 103 -8.38 -16.67 -8.53
N GLU A 104 -8.86 -16.50 -9.76
CA GLU A 104 -9.34 -17.65 -10.57
C GLU A 104 -8.17 -18.56 -10.97
N ASP A 105 -6.98 -17.97 -11.21
CA ASP A 105 -5.79 -18.68 -11.68
C ASP A 105 -4.68 -18.80 -10.62
N TYR A 106 -4.66 -17.92 -9.60
CA TYR A 106 -3.57 -17.82 -8.63
C TYR A 106 -4.07 -17.89 -7.18
N HIS A 107 -3.31 -18.54 -6.32
CA HIS A 107 -3.61 -18.65 -4.87
C HIS A 107 -3.28 -17.37 -4.08
N GLY A 108 -2.54 -16.46 -4.64
CA GLY A 108 -2.14 -15.21 -3.98
C GLY A 108 -1.21 -14.37 -4.80
N VAL A 109 -1.03 -13.12 -4.40
CA VAL A 109 -0.11 -12.19 -5.04
C VAL A 109 1.05 -11.88 -4.12
N LEU A 110 2.27 -11.91 -4.65
CA LEU A 110 3.49 -11.52 -3.92
C LEU A 110 3.90 -10.11 -4.32
N SER A 111 4.22 -9.32 -3.31
CA SER A 111 4.69 -7.95 -3.47
C SER A 111 5.78 -7.63 -2.44
N PRO A 112 6.72 -6.71 -2.71
CA PRO A 112 7.54 -6.15 -1.65
C PRO A 112 6.68 -5.48 -0.58
N ALA A 113 7.01 -5.66 0.70
CA ALA A 113 6.31 -4.98 1.79
C ALA A 113 6.77 -3.51 1.97
N SER A 114 7.97 -3.20 1.49
CA SER A 114 8.59 -1.86 1.56
C SER A 114 9.59 -1.68 0.43
N PRO A 115 9.99 -0.44 0.10
CA PRO A 115 11.02 -0.20 -0.93
C PRO A 115 12.43 -0.61 -0.51
N GLY A 116 12.64 -0.89 0.76
CA GLY A 116 13.92 -1.28 1.33
C GLY A 116 13.80 -1.61 2.81
N VAL A 117 14.94 -1.72 3.46
CA VAL A 117 15.02 -1.95 4.91
C VAL A 117 14.57 -0.72 5.71
N ALA A 118 14.35 -0.90 7.01
CA ALA A 118 13.95 0.19 7.90
C ALA A 118 14.94 1.38 7.83
N PRO A 119 14.46 2.63 7.67
CA PRO A 119 15.32 3.80 7.67
C PRO A 119 16.09 3.96 8.98
N LYS A 120 17.33 4.41 8.90
CA LYS A 120 18.15 4.64 10.08
C LYS A 120 17.63 5.83 10.90
N GLY A 121 17.45 5.61 12.20
CA GLY A 121 17.05 6.65 13.18
C GLY A 121 15.55 6.73 13.39
N LEU A 122 15.09 7.83 14.03
CA LEU A 122 13.70 8.01 14.47
C LEU A 122 12.95 9.11 13.69
N LYS A 123 13.55 9.66 12.64
CA LYS A 123 12.95 10.78 11.89
C LYS A 123 11.95 10.32 10.82
N SER A 124 12.03 9.08 10.38
CA SER A 124 11.18 8.52 9.33
C SER A 124 10.89 7.06 9.60
N THR A 125 9.69 6.62 9.26
CA THR A 125 9.26 5.22 9.26
C THR A 125 9.30 4.61 7.85
N GLY A 126 9.84 5.33 6.87
CA GLY A 126 9.81 4.93 5.47
C GLY A 126 8.53 5.36 4.76
N THR A 127 8.18 4.64 3.71
CA THR A 127 6.97 4.91 2.91
C THR A 127 6.10 3.66 2.80
N ALA A 128 4.78 3.85 2.77
CA ALA A 128 3.78 2.78 2.66
C ALA A 128 3.30 2.55 1.22
N GLU A 129 4.06 2.99 0.20
CA GLU A 129 3.61 2.93 -1.19
C GLU A 129 3.21 1.52 -1.66
N PHE A 130 3.92 0.49 -1.20
CA PHE A 130 3.58 -0.90 -1.53
C PHE A 130 2.34 -1.45 -0.79
N ASN A 131 1.91 -0.78 0.28
CA ASN A 131 0.80 -1.24 1.11
C ASN A 131 -0.52 -0.54 0.77
N LYS A 132 -0.44 0.69 0.24
CA LYS A 132 -1.61 1.53 -0.05
C LYS A 132 -2.61 0.86 -0.99
N VAL A 133 -2.13 0.16 -2.00
CA VAL A 133 -2.97 -0.56 -2.97
C VAL A 133 -3.84 -1.59 -2.27
N TRP A 134 -3.24 -2.43 -1.45
CA TRP A 134 -3.91 -3.53 -0.78
C TRP A 134 -4.85 -3.04 0.31
N SER A 135 -4.43 -2.02 1.06
CA SER A 135 -5.31 -1.34 2.03
C SER A 135 -6.51 -0.69 1.36
N TYR A 136 -6.31 -0.08 0.18
CA TYR A 136 -7.38 0.53 -0.59
C TYR A 136 -8.37 -0.51 -1.13
N LEU A 137 -7.88 -1.61 -1.69
CA LEU A 137 -8.71 -2.70 -2.18
C LEU A 137 -9.36 -3.49 -1.04
N GLY A 138 -8.86 -3.39 0.19
CA GLY A 138 -9.38 -4.10 1.37
C GLY A 138 -9.09 -5.60 1.32
N THR A 139 -7.95 -5.99 0.76
CA THR A 139 -7.51 -7.39 0.67
C THR A 139 -6.72 -7.80 1.90
N PRO A 140 -6.81 -9.06 2.36
CA PRO A 140 -5.97 -9.56 3.44
C PRO A 140 -4.51 -9.61 3.00
N CYS A 141 -3.61 -9.19 3.90
CA CYS A 141 -2.17 -9.15 3.63
C CYS A 141 -1.38 -9.62 4.84
N ILE A 142 -0.37 -10.44 4.58
CA ILE A 142 0.62 -10.82 5.58
C ILE A 142 2.02 -10.47 5.09
N SER A 143 2.84 -9.84 5.95
CA SER A 143 4.23 -9.56 5.65
C SER A 143 5.13 -10.59 6.33
N LEU A 144 5.96 -11.26 5.53
CA LEU A 144 6.86 -12.31 5.95
C LEU A 144 8.31 -11.81 5.82
N PRO A 145 9.15 -11.84 6.86
CA PRO A 145 10.54 -11.38 6.82
C PRO A 145 11.45 -12.44 6.18
N LEU A 146 11.23 -12.73 4.90
CA LEU A 146 11.89 -13.80 4.17
C LEU A 146 13.23 -13.39 3.55
N LEU A 147 13.48 -12.09 3.43
CA LEU A 147 14.62 -11.54 2.71
C LEU A 147 15.49 -10.70 3.63
N GLU A 148 16.68 -10.43 3.14
CA GLU A 148 17.68 -9.59 3.76
C GLU A 148 18.10 -8.47 2.79
N GLY A 149 18.10 -7.25 3.28
CA GLY A 149 18.51 -6.07 2.55
C GLY A 149 19.85 -5.51 3.03
N GLU A 150 20.02 -4.19 2.95
CA GLU A 150 21.24 -3.53 3.40
C GLU A 150 21.50 -3.75 4.90
N ASN A 151 22.79 -3.86 5.25
CA ASN A 151 23.27 -4.06 6.62
C ASN A 151 22.66 -5.30 7.32
N ASN A 152 22.31 -6.32 6.57
CA ASN A 152 21.70 -7.57 7.04
C ASN A 152 20.38 -7.33 7.80
N LEU A 153 19.68 -6.26 7.48
CA LEU A 153 18.37 -5.97 8.06
C LEU A 153 17.27 -6.75 7.33
N PRO A 154 16.21 -7.17 8.04
CA PRO A 154 15.13 -7.92 7.44
C PRO A 154 14.38 -7.10 6.39
N LEU A 155 13.98 -7.76 5.30
CA LEU A 155 13.15 -7.22 4.25
C LEU A 155 11.91 -8.10 4.06
N GLY A 156 10.74 -7.50 4.09
CA GLY A 156 9.47 -8.21 4.00
C GLY A 156 9.05 -8.54 2.57
N VAL A 157 8.61 -9.78 2.38
CA VAL A 157 7.75 -10.18 1.25
C VAL A 157 6.31 -10.14 1.75
N GLN A 158 5.45 -9.46 1.01
CA GLN A 158 4.03 -9.36 1.32
C GLN A 158 3.26 -10.37 0.47
N LEU A 159 2.50 -11.23 1.14
CA LEU A 159 1.52 -12.12 0.50
C LEU A 159 0.15 -11.51 0.65
N ILE A 160 -0.55 -11.37 -0.47
CA ILE A 160 -1.87 -10.80 -0.58
C ILE A 160 -2.83 -11.90 -0.99
N GLY A 161 -3.90 -12.06 -0.24
CA GLY A 161 -4.96 -13.03 -0.49
C GLY A 161 -6.21 -12.42 -1.10
N ASN A 162 -7.17 -13.28 -1.43
CA ASN A 162 -8.50 -12.87 -1.80
C ASN A 162 -9.29 -12.41 -0.57
N LYS A 163 -10.27 -11.54 -0.75
CA LYS A 163 -11.17 -11.07 0.31
C LYS A 163 -11.98 -12.24 0.87
N TYR A 164 -12.10 -12.30 2.19
CA TYR A 164 -12.87 -13.31 2.92
C TYR A 164 -12.33 -14.74 2.84
N ASP A 165 -11.09 -14.91 2.34
CA ASP A 165 -10.39 -16.21 2.30
C ASP A 165 -9.28 -16.30 3.36
N ASP A 166 -9.29 -15.41 4.37
CA ASP A 166 -8.35 -15.32 5.48
C ASP A 166 -8.76 -16.14 6.74
#